data_c1b5b1e13521cc402e7a0cd322f546e7
#
_entry.id   c1b5b1e13521cc402e7a0cd322f546e7
#
_cell.length_a   1.000
_cell.length_b   1.000
_cell.length_c   1.000
_cell.angle_alpha   90.00
_cell.angle_beta   90.00
_cell.angle_gamma   90.00
#
_symmetry.space_group_name_H-M   'P 1'
#
loop_
_entity.id
_entity.type
_entity.pdbx_description
1 polymer ?
#
loop_
_entity_poly.entity_id
_entity_poly.type
_entity_poly.pdbx_seq_one_letter_code
_entity_poly.pdbx_strand_id
1 'polypeptide(L)'
;MKYITKQIEDIRTGAMSEHHAVTGLQVDYVNNSTFVTIASYVSKAKKDEGKESLSVNTFTIQAVPGWEKIPYEWALGELVKAQPEDFSPETYIGYVNPYMFAGGKVKE
;
A
#
# COMPACT_ATOMS: atom_id res chain seq x y z
N MET A 1 -5.14 -6.36 -13.14
CA MET A 1 -4.08 -6.19 -12.16
C MET A 1 -4.67 -6.06 -10.77
N LYS A 2 -4.10 -6.77 -9.80
CA LYS A 2 -4.63 -6.76 -8.42
C LYS A 2 -4.34 -5.44 -7.71
N TYR A 3 -5.17 -5.10 -6.76
CA TYR A 3 -5.09 -3.87 -5.98
C TYR A 3 -5.68 -4.09 -4.59
N ILE A 4 -5.41 -3.14 -3.67
CA ILE A 4 -6.00 -3.17 -2.34
C ILE A 4 -7.23 -2.26 -2.32
N THR A 5 -8.33 -2.72 -1.73
CA THR A 5 -9.49 -1.89 -1.45
C THR A 5 -9.62 -1.70 0.06
N LYS A 6 -9.63 -0.44 0.49
CA LYS A 6 -9.83 -0.03 1.89
C LYS A 6 -10.10 1.47 1.90
N GLN A 7 -11.10 1.90 2.66
CA GLN A 7 -11.38 3.33 2.84
C GLN A 7 -10.32 3.95 3.75
N ILE A 8 -9.57 4.91 3.23
CA ILE A 8 -8.51 5.61 3.96
C ILE A 8 -8.67 7.11 3.71
N GLU A 9 -8.68 7.91 4.78
CA GLU A 9 -8.72 9.36 4.66
C GLU A 9 -7.31 9.92 4.40
N ASP A 10 -7.19 10.76 3.37
CA ASP A 10 -5.96 11.51 3.13
C ASP A 10 -5.87 12.63 4.16
N ILE A 11 -4.87 12.56 5.03
CA ILE A 11 -4.73 13.49 6.16
C ILE A 11 -4.54 14.94 5.71
N ARG A 12 -4.01 15.18 4.50
CA ARG A 12 -3.77 16.53 4.01
C ARG A 12 -5.02 17.18 3.46
N THR A 13 -5.91 16.42 2.82
CA THR A 13 -7.07 16.96 2.11
C THR A 13 -8.40 16.58 2.73
N GLY A 14 -8.41 15.56 3.61
CA GLY A 14 -9.64 14.99 4.14
C GLY A 14 -10.42 14.14 3.15
N ALA A 15 -9.91 13.99 1.93
CA ALA A 15 -10.59 13.17 0.92
C ALA A 15 -10.39 11.68 1.20
N MET A 16 -11.41 10.88 0.91
CA MET A 16 -11.33 9.42 1.08
C MET A 16 -10.78 8.77 -0.17
N SER A 17 -9.86 7.82 0.00
CA SER A 17 -9.35 6.97 -1.05
C SER A 17 -9.74 5.52 -0.77
N GLU A 18 -10.04 4.74 -1.81
CA GLU A 18 -10.42 3.34 -1.63
C GLU A 18 -9.70 2.38 -2.57
N HIS A 19 -9.03 2.88 -3.59
CA HIS A 19 -8.32 2.03 -4.57
C HIS A 19 -6.83 2.30 -4.47
N HIS A 20 -6.06 1.28 -4.08
CA HIS A 20 -4.62 1.40 -3.85
C HIS A 20 -3.87 0.42 -4.75
N ALA A 21 -3.05 0.95 -5.65
CA ALA A 21 -2.38 0.14 -6.67
C ALA A 21 -0.86 0.29 -6.59
N VAL A 22 -0.16 -0.82 -6.86
CA VAL A 22 1.30 -0.80 -6.94
C VAL A 22 1.72 -0.08 -8.21
N THR A 23 2.59 0.93 -8.07
CA THR A 23 3.16 1.65 -9.20
C THR A 23 4.65 1.39 -9.37
N GLY A 24 5.30 0.87 -8.34
CA GLY A 24 6.70 0.52 -8.40
C GLY A 24 7.07 -0.47 -7.32
N LEU A 25 8.12 -1.25 -7.57
CA LEU A 25 8.55 -2.27 -6.63
C LEU A 25 10.03 -2.55 -6.84
N GLN A 26 10.79 -2.57 -5.74
CA GLN A 26 12.20 -2.88 -5.76
C GLN A 26 12.50 -3.95 -4.72
N VAL A 27 13.06 -5.07 -5.14
CA VAL A 27 13.43 -6.17 -4.25
C VAL A 27 14.93 -6.10 -3.99
N ASP A 28 15.31 -6.03 -2.71
CA ASP A 28 16.70 -6.01 -2.27
C ASP A 28 17.03 -7.34 -1.59
N TYR A 29 17.67 -8.23 -2.33
CA TYR A 29 18.00 -9.56 -1.82
C TYR A 29 19.15 -9.54 -0.81
N VAL A 30 20.01 -8.52 -0.88
CA VAL A 30 21.14 -8.40 0.04
C VAL A 30 20.66 -8.05 1.44
N ASN A 31 19.73 -7.10 1.55
CA ASN A 31 19.20 -6.64 2.84
C ASN A 31 17.89 -7.34 3.22
N ASN A 32 17.44 -8.29 2.42
CA ASN A 32 16.20 -9.04 2.65
C ASN A 32 15.00 -8.11 2.88
N SER A 33 14.85 -7.13 2.00
CA SER A 33 13.76 -6.16 2.08
C SER A 33 13.18 -5.85 0.70
N THR A 34 11.93 -5.39 0.69
CA THR A 34 11.22 -5.00 -0.53
C THR A 34 10.63 -3.61 -0.32
N PHE A 35 10.87 -2.71 -1.28
CA PHE A 35 10.28 -1.38 -1.28
C PHE A 35 9.15 -1.37 -2.28
N VAL A 36 7.95 -1.01 -1.83
CA VAL A 36 6.77 -0.99 -2.69
C VAL A 36 6.12 0.39 -2.67
N THR A 37 5.89 0.95 -3.85
CA THR A 37 5.25 2.26 -4.00
C THR A 37 3.80 2.05 -4.38
N ILE A 38 2.91 2.66 -3.60
CA ILE A 38 1.45 2.54 -3.76
C ILE A 38 0.88 3.92 -4.07
N ALA A 39 0.10 4.00 -5.15
CA ALA A 39 -0.70 5.18 -5.46
C ALA A 39 -2.14 4.92 -5.00
N SER A 40 -2.71 5.88 -4.28
CA SER A 40 -4.05 5.78 -3.72
C SER A 40 -5.01 6.71 -4.47
N TYR A 41 -6.13 6.17 -4.93
CA TYR A 41 -7.11 6.87 -5.75
C TYR A 41 -8.46 6.93 -5.02
N VAL A 42 -9.29 7.91 -5.40
CA VAL A 42 -10.64 8.04 -4.85
C VAL A 42 -11.41 6.73 -5.04
N SER A 43 -11.35 6.16 -6.24
CA SER A 43 -11.99 4.88 -6.56
C SER A 43 -11.37 4.28 -7.81
N LYS A 44 -11.66 3.01 -8.07
CA LYS A 44 -11.23 2.35 -9.29
C LYS A 44 -11.82 3.05 -10.53
N ALA A 45 -13.08 3.48 -10.42
CA ALA A 45 -13.75 4.21 -11.52
C ALA A 45 -13.01 5.51 -11.84
N LYS A 46 -12.58 6.26 -10.83
CA LYS A 46 -11.85 7.51 -11.05
C LYS A 46 -10.48 7.26 -11.65
N LYS A 47 -9.78 6.21 -11.21
CA LYS A 47 -8.51 5.83 -11.82
C LYS A 47 -8.70 5.49 -13.30
N ASP A 48 -9.74 4.72 -13.62
CA ASP A 48 -10.03 4.31 -15.01
C ASP A 48 -10.43 5.50 -15.88
N GLU A 49 -10.98 6.57 -15.29
CA GLU A 49 -11.27 7.82 -16.00
C GLU A 49 -10.02 8.68 -16.24
N GLY A 50 -8.86 8.25 -15.76
CA GLY A 50 -7.62 9.00 -15.91
C GLY A 50 -7.38 10.05 -14.83
N LYS A 51 -8.14 10.04 -13.74
CA LYS A 51 -7.94 11.00 -12.64
C LYS A 51 -6.65 10.67 -11.90
N GLU A 52 -5.99 11.70 -11.37
CA GLU A 52 -4.74 11.53 -10.63
C GLU A 52 -4.98 10.89 -9.26
N SER A 53 -3.92 10.25 -8.73
CA SER A 53 -3.95 9.71 -7.37
C SER A 53 -4.02 10.84 -6.35
N LEU A 54 -4.64 10.58 -5.20
CA LEU A 54 -4.65 11.51 -4.07
C LEU A 54 -3.30 11.53 -3.37
N SER A 55 -2.62 10.39 -3.31
CA SER A 55 -1.33 10.27 -2.65
C SER A 55 -0.53 9.12 -3.21
N VAL A 56 0.80 9.19 -3.03
CA VAL A 56 1.73 8.13 -3.41
C VAL A 56 2.67 7.95 -2.22
N ASN A 57 2.78 6.72 -1.72
CA ASN A 57 3.65 6.41 -0.59
C ASN A 57 4.46 5.15 -0.87
N THR A 58 5.66 5.09 -0.27
CA THR A 58 6.54 3.93 -0.37
C THR A 58 6.59 3.22 0.97
N PHE A 59 6.41 1.90 0.94
CA PHE A 59 6.42 1.05 2.14
C PHE A 59 7.58 0.07 2.06
N THR A 60 8.14 -0.29 3.22
CA THR A 60 9.21 -1.27 3.32
C THR A 60 8.66 -2.55 3.94
N ILE A 61 8.88 -3.67 3.23
CA ILE A 61 8.54 -5.01 3.73
C ILE A 61 9.86 -5.69 4.07
N GLN A 62 10.00 -6.18 5.31
CA GLN A 62 11.23 -6.83 5.79
C GLN A 62 11.30 -8.29 5.37
N ALA A 63 11.09 -8.54 4.09
CA ALA A 63 11.13 -9.85 3.46
C ALA A 63 11.24 -9.68 1.96
N VAL A 64 11.52 -10.76 1.25
CA VAL A 64 11.53 -10.78 -0.21
C VAL A 64 10.61 -11.89 -0.70
N PRO A 65 9.99 -11.73 -1.90
CA PRO A 65 9.12 -12.77 -2.43
C PRO A 65 9.91 -14.00 -2.85
N GLY A 66 9.33 -15.18 -2.70
CA GLY A 66 9.88 -16.42 -3.24
C GLY A 66 9.86 -16.37 -4.76
N TRP A 67 10.73 -17.18 -5.38
CA TRP A 67 10.85 -17.20 -6.84
C TRP A 67 9.58 -17.61 -7.57
N GLU A 68 8.68 -18.35 -6.88
CA GLU A 68 7.41 -18.82 -7.43
C GLU A 68 6.28 -17.78 -7.30
N LYS A 69 6.55 -16.64 -6.64
CA LYS A 69 5.54 -15.60 -6.42
C LYS A 69 5.62 -14.51 -7.48
N ILE A 70 4.47 -13.92 -7.78
CA ILE A 70 4.41 -12.69 -8.56
C ILE A 70 4.69 -11.55 -7.56
N PRO A 71 5.80 -10.81 -7.70
CA PRO A 71 6.25 -9.89 -6.65
C PRO A 71 5.21 -8.86 -6.19
N TYR A 72 4.51 -8.20 -7.11
CA TYR A 72 3.55 -7.18 -6.70
C TYR A 72 2.33 -7.78 -5.96
N GLU A 73 1.88 -8.97 -6.36
CA GLU A 73 0.77 -9.64 -5.68
C GLU A 73 1.18 -10.07 -4.29
N TRP A 74 2.39 -10.60 -4.14
CA TRP A 74 2.95 -10.94 -2.84
C TRP A 74 3.04 -9.71 -1.94
N ALA A 75 3.51 -8.57 -2.48
CA ALA A 75 3.62 -7.32 -1.73
C ALA A 75 2.25 -6.84 -1.23
N LEU A 76 1.22 -6.90 -2.08
CA LEU A 76 -0.14 -6.54 -1.68
C LEU A 76 -0.63 -7.41 -0.52
N GLY A 77 -0.37 -8.71 -0.57
CA GLY A 77 -0.74 -9.64 0.50
C GLY A 77 -0.04 -9.32 1.81
N GLU A 78 1.23 -8.89 1.75
CA GLU A 78 1.97 -8.51 2.95
C GLU A 78 1.45 -7.20 3.56
N LEU A 79 1.07 -6.25 2.73
CA LEU A 79 0.60 -4.94 3.20
C LEU A 79 -0.75 -5.00 3.92
N VAL A 80 -1.59 -5.98 3.63
CA VAL A 80 -2.91 -6.10 4.27
C VAL A 80 -2.89 -6.92 5.56
N LYS A 81 -1.73 -7.45 5.97
CA LYS A 81 -1.61 -8.20 7.22
C LYS A 81 -1.89 -7.33 8.42
N ALA A 82 -2.39 -7.95 9.49
CA ALA A 82 -2.75 -7.26 10.71
C ALA A 82 -1.57 -6.51 11.35
N GLN A 83 -1.88 -5.34 11.92
CA GLN A 83 -0.92 -4.55 12.66
C GLN A 83 -0.49 -5.32 13.91
N PRO A 84 0.83 -5.37 14.24
CA PRO A 84 1.30 -5.96 15.49
C PRO A 84 0.68 -5.28 16.71
N GLU A 85 0.40 -6.04 17.77
CA GLU A 85 -0.23 -5.51 18.99
C GLU A 85 0.63 -4.46 19.69
N ASP A 86 1.95 -4.59 19.59
CA ASP A 86 2.89 -3.68 20.23
C ASP A 86 3.21 -2.44 19.40
N PHE A 87 2.60 -2.32 18.21
CA PHE A 87 2.83 -1.16 17.36
C PHE A 87 1.94 0.01 17.76
N SER A 88 2.57 1.21 17.88
CA SER A 88 1.85 2.45 18.14
C SER A 88 2.21 3.45 17.06
N PRO A 89 1.24 3.93 16.27
CA PRO A 89 1.54 4.91 15.22
C PRO A 89 1.91 6.26 15.82
N GLU A 90 2.79 6.98 15.11
CA GLU A 90 3.11 8.35 15.45
C GLU A 90 1.92 9.26 15.11
N THR A 91 1.94 10.48 15.62
CA THR A 91 0.82 11.40 15.45
C THR A 91 1.21 12.74 14.80
N TYR A 92 2.42 12.87 14.27
CA TYR A 92 2.84 14.10 13.61
C TYR A 92 2.31 14.18 12.16
N ILE A 93 2.18 15.41 11.68
CA ILE A 93 1.72 15.66 10.30
C ILE A 93 2.73 15.09 9.31
N GLY A 94 2.23 14.37 8.31
CA GLY A 94 3.07 13.73 7.29
C GLY A 94 3.51 12.31 7.62
N TYR A 95 3.17 11.82 8.82
CA TYR A 95 3.46 10.45 9.19
C TYR A 95 2.69 9.47 8.28
N VAL A 96 3.41 8.48 7.75
CA VAL A 96 2.82 7.41 6.96
C VAL A 96 2.83 6.13 7.79
N ASN A 97 1.65 5.66 8.18
CA ASN A 97 1.51 4.44 8.96
C ASN A 97 1.85 3.23 8.07
N PRO A 98 2.91 2.44 8.40
CA PRO A 98 3.28 1.28 7.60
C PRO A 98 2.20 0.19 7.56
N TYR A 99 1.23 0.24 8.46
CA TYR A 99 0.12 -0.72 8.53
C TYR A 99 -1.22 -0.12 8.07
N MET A 100 -1.18 0.99 7.33
CA MET A 100 -2.42 1.67 6.91
C MET A 100 -3.35 0.81 6.07
N PHE A 101 -2.82 -0.23 5.42
CA PHE A 101 -3.64 -1.16 4.61
C PHE A 101 -4.06 -2.42 5.39
N ALA A 102 -3.69 -2.52 6.67
CA ALA A 102 -4.07 -3.69 7.48
C ALA A 102 -5.60 -3.86 7.49
N GLY A 103 -6.05 -5.09 7.25
CA GLY A 103 -7.47 -5.38 7.15
C GLY A 103 -8.10 -5.06 5.80
N GLY A 104 -7.36 -4.46 4.89
CA GLY A 104 -7.83 -4.24 3.52
C GLY A 104 -7.97 -5.54 2.75
N LYS A 105 -8.61 -5.48 1.59
CA LYS A 105 -8.82 -6.66 0.74
C LYS A 105 -8.09 -6.50 -0.57
N VAL A 106 -7.44 -7.58 -1.02
CA VAL A 106 -6.81 -7.63 -2.34
C VAL A 106 -7.86 -8.10 -3.33
N LYS A 107 -8.09 -7.30 -4.36
CA LYS A 107 -9.09 -7.58 -5.42
C LYS A 107 -8.44 -7.48 -6.80
N GLU A 108 -9.17 -7.93 -7.78
CA GLU A 108 -8.69 -7.91 -9.17
C GLU A 108 -9.55 -7.05 -10.07
#